data_0eff55f5539e12e2b5b268093b49b68a
#
_entry.id   0eff55f5539e12e2b5b268093b49b68a
#
_cell.length_a   1.000
_cell.length_b   1.000
_cell.length_c   1.000
_cell.angle_alpha   90.00
_cell.angle_beta   90.00
_cell.angle_gamma   90.00
#
_symmetry.space_group_name_H-M   'P 1'
#
loop_
_entity.id
_entity.type
_entity.pdbx_description
1 polymer ?
#
loop_
_entity_poly.entity_id
_entity_poly.type
_entity_poly.pdbx_seq_one_letter_code
_entity_poly.pdbx_strand_id
1 'polypeptide(L)'
;LKTGDGVVHYASTVPLAAGSLSATPFDAAAAASAFQQAGIIPVAEIWAYQDPIAPYTDRTIAVEYGTSGQGMLWLDNSVAAGGKPWLNPYSAGAQQYIKDLALEAVSLGYKQVIFRGLQFPQVKSLAGAAFGDTAGKSFDAVLNETIQQLQSALSEKGAKCWFQYSAAAVTGEDLIPAGFPVGSLSMERLLIELPS
;
A
#
# COMPACT_ATOMS: atom_id res chain seq x y z
N LEU A 1 -10.09 5.77 0.72
CA LEU A 1 -9.49 6.62 1.75
C LEU A 1 -8.10 7.13 1.36
N LYS A 2 -7.29 6.29 0.69
CA LYS A 2 -5.97 6.69 0.19
C LYS A 2 -5.79 6.18 -1.23
N THR A 3 -5.46 7.08 -2.14
CA THR A 3 -5.33 6.83 -3.59
C THR A 3 -3.87 6.56 -4.02
N GLY A 4 -3.67 6.04 -5.23
CA GLY A 4 -2.35 5.67 -5.76
C GLY A 4 -1.43 6.83 -6.10
N ASP A 5 -1.94 8.07 -6.07
CA ASP A 5 -1.15 9.30 -6.10
C ASP A 5 -0.66 9.73 -4.71
N GLY A 6 -0.90 8.91 -3.68
CA GLY A 6 -0.45 9.11 -2.30
C GLY A 6 -1.36 10.00 -1.46
N VAL A 7 -2.45 10.55 -2.01
CA VAL A 7 -3.34 11.46 -1.27
C VAL A 7 -4.23 10.69 -0.30
N VAL A 8 -4.28 11.17 0.95
CA VAL A 8 -5.20 10.72 1.99
C VAL A 8 -6.39 11.68 2.05
N HIS A 9 -7.58 11.19 1.72
CA HIS A 9 -8.77 12.03 1.47
C HIS A 9 -9.64 12.31 2.70
N TYR A 10 -9.19 11.96 3.88
CA TYR A 10 -9.87 12.24 5.16
C TYR A 10 -8.88 12.81 6.17
N ALA A 11 -9.38 13.35 7.27
CA ALA A 11 -8.54 13.92 8.33
C ALA A 11 -7.89 12.80 9.17
N SER A 12 -6.87 12.15 8.59
CA SER A 12 -6.10 11.10 9.27
C SER A 12 -5.26 11.67 10.41
N THR A 13 -5.16 10.89 11.49
CA THR A 13 -4.30 11.16 12.65
C THR A 13 -2.99 10.38 12.58
N VAL A 14 -2.79 9.54 11.57
CA VAL A 14 -1.56 8.79 11.36
C VAL A 14 -0.42 9.76 11.04
N PRO A 15 0.67 9.79 11.83
CA PRO A 15 1.70 10.83 11.70
C PRO A 15 2.33 10.93 10.30
N LEU A 16 2.60 9.79 9.65
CA LEU A 16 3.18 9.77 8.30
C LEU A 16 2.21 10.23 7.21
N ALA A 17 0.90 10.26 7.48
CA ALA A 17 -0.09 10.79 6.56
C ALA A 17 -0.14 12.32 6.53
N ALA A 18 0.50 13.02 7.48
CA ALA A 18 0.37 14.48 7.62
C ALA A 18 0.75 15.26 6.35
N GLY A 19 1.76 14.80 5.61
CA GLY A 19 2.18 15.38 4.34
C GLY A 19 1.34 14.98 3.13
N SER A 20 0.42 14.04 3.31
CA SER A 20 -0.39 13.42 2.25
C SER A 20 -1.87 13.79 2.33
N LEU A 21 -2.28 14.63 3.29
CA LEU A 21 -3.69 14.98 3.49
C LEU A 21 -4.23 15.81 2.32
N SER A 22 -5.44 15.47 1.87
CA SER A 22 -6.18 16.27 0.91
C SER A 22 -6.44 17.67 1.47
N ALA A 23 -6.39 18.70 0.61
CA ALA A 23 -6.80 20.05 0.97
C ALA A 23 -8.30 20.16 1.32
N THR A 24 -9.10 19.20 0.86
CA THR A 24 -10.54 19.12 1.09
C THR A 24 -10.90 17.72 1.59
N PRO A 25 -10.51 17.36 2.84
CA PRO A 25 -10.80 16.04 3.37
C PRO A 25 -12.30 15.89 3.61
N PHE A 26 -12.85 14.70 3.32
CA PHE A 26 -14.22 14.39 3.66
C PHE A 26 -14.33 13.78 5.07
N ASP A 27 -15.50 13.82 5.65
CA ASP A 27 -15.79 13.15 6.92
C ASP A 27 -16.00 11.65 6.69
N ALA A 28 -14.92 10.88 6.87
CA ALA A 28 -14.92 9.44 6.64
C ALA A 28 -15.78 8.69 7.66
N ALA A 29 -15.89 9.17 8.91
CA ALA A 29 -16.72 8.54 9.92
C ALA A 29 -18.21 8.76 9.63
N ALA A 30 -18.60 9.98 9.25
CA ALA A 30 -19.97 10.26 8.84
C ALA A 30 -20.37 9.45 7.60
N ALA A 31 -19.48 9.32 6.63
CA ALA A 31 -19.71 8.50 5.43
C ALA A 31 -19.93 7.01 5.79
N ALA A 32 -19.06 6.44 6.63
CA ALA A 32 -19.20 5.05 7.09
C ALA A 32 -20.53 4.85 7.86
N SER A 33 -20.88 5.78 8.73
CA SER A 33 -22.15 5.76 9.47
C SER A 33 -23.37 5.80 8.55
N ALA A 34 -23.36 6.67 7.54
CA ALA A 34 -24.45 6.78 6.57
C ALA A 34 -24.67 5.47 5.79
N PHE A 35 -23.58 4.82 5.35
CA PHE A 35 -23.67 3.50 4.69
C PHE A 35 -24.28 2.44 5.63
N GLN A 36 -23.82 2.38 6.88
CA GLN A 36 -24.34 1.42 7.86
C GLN A 36 -25.82 1.63 8.13
N GLN A 37 -26.28 2.89 8.28
CA GLN A 37 -27.69 3.22 8.46
C GLN A 37 -28.55 2.81 7.27
N ALA A 38 -27.99 2.83 6.07
CA ALA A 38 -28.62 2.35 4.85
C ALA A 38 -28.55 0.81 4.68
N GLY A 39 -27.98 0.07 5.63
CA GLY A 39 -27.79 -1.37 5.53
C GLY A 39 -26.66 -1.79 4.60
N ILE A 40 -25.78 -0.84 4.21
CA ILE A 40 -24.64 -1.07 3.30
C ILE A 40 -23.38 -1.27 4.13
N ILE A 41 -22.57 -2.24 3.78
CA ILE A 41 -21.27 -2.47 4.42
C ILE A 41 -20.27 -1.44 3.88
N PRO A 42 -19.74 -0.52 4.72
CA PRO A 42 -18.72 0.42 4.25
C PRO A 42 -17.39 -0.28 4.02
N VAL A 43 -16.79 -0.02 2.87
CA VAL A 43 -15.51 -0.57 2.43
C VAL A 43 -14.53 0.58 2.21
N ALA A 44 -13.34 0.50 2.80
CA ALA A 44 -12.26 1.44 2.59
C ALA A 44 -11.31 0.89 1.52
N GLU A 45 -10.84 1.73 0.59
CA GLU A 45 -9.74 1.42 -0.29
C GLU A 45 -8.49 2.17 0.17
N ILE A 46 -7.35 1.47 0.25
CA ILE A 46 -6.05 2.00 0.64
C ILE A 46 -4.99 1.49 -0.34
N TRP A 47 -4.33 2.42 -1.05
CA TRP A 47 -3.14 2.11 -1.80
C TRP A 47 -1.94 1.99 -0.84
N ALA A 48 -1.24 0.86 -0.92
CA ALA A 48 -0.18 0.49 0.00
C ALA A 48 1.18 1.09 -0.38
N TYR A 49 2.06 0.31 -1.02
CA TYR A 49 3.42 0.72 -1.31
C TYR A 49 3.57 1.70 -2.47
N GLN A 50 2.59 1.77 -3.36
CA GLN A 50 2.53 2.83 -4.36
C GLN A 50 2.05 4.13 -3.71
N ASP A 51 3.00 4.88 -3.20
CA ASP A 51 2.78 6.15 -2.51
C ASP A 51 3.88 7.13 -2.90
N PRO A 52 3.60 8.09 -3.78
CA PRO A 52 4.60 9.05 -4.21
C PRO A 52 4.77 10.25 -3.27
N ILE A 53 4.05 10.34 -2.15
CA ILE A 53 4.09 11.49 -1.23
C ILE A 53 4.80 11.14 0.08
N ALA A 54 4.40 10.08 0.76
CA ALA A 54 4.95 9.71 2.06
C ALA A 54 6.49 9.56 2.07
N PRO A 55 7.17 9.09 1.00
CA PRO A 55 8.62 9.09 0.90
C PRO A 55 9.31 10.46 1.04
N TYR A 56 8.61 11.55 0.77
CA TYR A 56 9.15 12.90 0.99
C TYR A 56 8.96 13.39 2.43
N THR A 57 7.99 12.81 3.15
CA THR A 57 7.77 13.09 4.58
C THR A 57 8.81 12.35 5.43
N ASP A 58 9.06 11.08 5.10
CA ASP A 58 10.11 10.27 5.74
C ASP A 58 10.81 9.39 4.70
N ARG A 59 12.09 9.68 4.44
CA ARG A 59 12.89 8.94 3.46
C ARG A 59 13.31 7.56 3.94
N THR A 60 13.29 7.30 5.24
CA THR A 60 13.68 6.00 5.81
C THR A 60 12.71 4.87 5.47
N ILE A 61 11.49 5.23 5.05
CA ILE A 61 10.46 4.27 4.63
C ILE A 61 10.42 4.05 3.12
N ALA A 62 11.29 4.71 2.36
CA ALA A 62 11.29 4.71 0.90
C ALA A 62 12.26 3.69 0.30
N VAL A 63 12.02 3.34 -0.96
CA VAL A 63 13.06 2.73 -1.81
C VAL A 63 14.08 3.81 -2.13
N GLU A 64 15.36 3.55 -1.83
CA GLU A 64 16.45 4.49 -2.07
C GLU A 64 17.17 4.20 -3.38
N TYR A 65 17.90 5.19 -3.90
CA TYR A 65 18.72 5.04 -5.08
C TYR A 65 20.18 4.79 -4.70
N GLY A 66 20.80 3.80 -5.32
CA GLY A 66 22.23 3.49 -5.17
C GLY A 66 22.56 2.77 -3.88
N THR A 67 22.88 3.49 -2.82
CA THR A 67 23.26 2.93 -1.52
C THR A 67 22.24 3.33 -0.46
N SER A 68 21.75 2.37 0.31
CA SER A 68 20.81 2.64 1.41
C SER A 68 21.43 3.51 2.51
N GLY A 69 20.56 4.32 3.16
CA GLY A 69 20.95 5.22 4.22
C GLY A 69 21.46 6.59 3.75
N GLN A 70 21.46 6.85 2.44
CA GLN A 70 21.85 8.16 1.89
C GLN A 70 20.65 9.09 1.65
N GLY A 71 19.43 8.58 1.77
CA GLY A 71 18.19 9.36 1.64
C GLY A 71 17.92 9.86 0.22
N MET A 72 18.58 9.33 -0.80
CA MET A 72 18.27 9.62 -2.19
C MET A 72 17.13 8.70 -2.61
N LEU A 73 15.98 9.28 -3.02
CA LEU A 73 14.82 8.51 -3.43
C LEU A 73 15.05 7.84 -4.80
N TRP A 74 14.76 6.55 -4.87
CA TRP A 74 14.65 5.85 -6.15
C TRP A 74 13.28 6.18 -6.78
N LEU A 75 13.29 6.41 -8.09
CA LEU A 75 12.07 6.71 -8.86
C LEU A 75 11.81 5.61 -9.88
N ASP A 76 10.55 5.26 -10.07
CA ASP A 76 10.10 4.24 -11.01
C ASP A 76 10.32 4.62 -12.49
N ASN A 77 10.64 5.87 -12.75
CA ASN A 77 11.02 6.39 -14.07
C ASN A 77 11.97 7.58 -13.92
N SER A 78 12.48 8.11 -15.03
CA SER A 78 13.24 9.35 -15.01
C SER A 78 12.38 10.53 -14.55
N VAL A 79 12.99 11.54 -13.94
CA VAL A 79 12.31 12.78 -13.54
C VAL A 79 11.58 13.42 -14.72
N ALA A 80 12.22 13.45 -15.91
CA ALA A 80 11.64 14.00 -17.13
C ALA A 80 10.40 13.22 -17.62
N ALA A 81 10.29 11.95 -17.28
CA ALA A 81 9.13 11.11 -17.58
C ALA A 81 8.13 11.00 -16.41
N GLY A 82 8.27 11.87 -15.40
CA GLY A 82 7.35 11.93 -14.27
C GLY A 82 7.53 10.82 -13.25
N GLY A 83 8.75 10.27 -13.14
CA GLY A 83 9.08 9.20 -12.18
C GLY A 83 8.66 9.53 -10.75
N LYS A 84 8.17 8.54 -10.03
CA LYS A 84 7.61 8.61 -8.70
C LYS A 84 8.41 7.74 -7.72
N PRO A 85 8.61 8.20 -6.48
CA PRO A 85 9.15 7.35 -5.42
C PRO A 85 8.11 6.33 -4.94
N TRP A 86 8.59 5.29 -4.26
CA TRP A 86 7.79 4.22 -3.70
C TRP A 86 8.16 3.98 -2.24
N LEU A 87 7.20 3.52 -1.47
CA LEU A 87 7.48 2.95 -0.15
C LEU A 87 8.26 1.64 -0.30
N ASN A 88 9.16 1.39 0.64
CA ASN A 88 9.98 0.19 0.65
C ASN A 88 9.25 -0.96 1.38
N PRO A 89 8.88 -2.06 0.71
CA PRO A 89 8.21 -3.18 1.37
C PRO A 89 9.03 -3.83 2.49
N TYR A 90 10.36 -3.71 2.48
CA TYR A 90 11.21 -4.20 3.58
C TYR A 90 11.24 -3.26 4.79
N SER A 91 10.79 -2.02 4.64
CA SER A 91 10.79 -1.07 5.76
C SER A 91 9.66 -1.39 6.75
N ALA A 92 10.02 -1.70 8.00
CA ALA A 92 9.04 -1.87 9.08
C ALA A 92 8.17 -0.61 9.27
N GLY A 93 8.75 0.59 9.06
CA GLY A 93 8.02 1.85 9.11
C GLY A 93 6.97 1.97 8.01
N ALA A 94 7.29 1.54 6.79
CA ALA A 94 6.32 1.52 5.67
C ALA A 94 5.18 0.53 5.94
N GLN A 95 5.50 -0.68 6.42
CA GLN A 95 4.51 -1.68 6.79
C GLN A 95 3.59 -1.18 7.91
N GLN A 96 4.17 -0.54 8.94
CA GLN A 96 3.42 0.03 10.06
C GLN A 96 2.50 1.16 9.60
N TYR A 97 2.98 2.06 8.73
CA TYR A 97 2.16 3.14 8.16
C TYR A 97 0.90 2.63 7.45
N ILE A 98 1.05 1.61 6.60
CA ILE A 98 -0.08 0.99 5.90
C ILE A 98 -1.06 0.37 6.91
N LYS A 99 -0.53 -0.32 7.91
CA LYS A 99 -1.34 -0.95 8.97
C LYS A 99 -2.08 0.10 9.81
N ASP A 100 -1.45 1.20 10.16
CA ASP A 100 -2.07 2.27 10.96
C ASP A 100 -3.24 2.92 10.22
N LEU A 101 -3.07 3.22 8.92
CA LEU A 101 -4.17 3.72 8.08
C LEU A 101 -5.35 2.74 8.01
N ALA A 102 -5.06 1.43 7.91
CA ALA A 102 -6.10 0.41 7.87
C ALA A 102 -6.84 0.29 9.21
N LEU A 103 -6.14 0.31 10.33
CA LEU A 103 -6.73 0.29 11.67
C LEU A 103 -7.53 1.57 11.96
N GLU A 104 -7.04 2.72 11.51
CA GLU A 104 -7.78 3.98 11.60
C GLU A 104 -9.08 3.91 10.79
N ALA A 105 -9.06 3.38 9.55
CA ALA A 105 -10.27 3.17 8.76
C ALA A 105 -11.31 2.31 9.52
N VAL A 106 -10.86 1.23 10.17
CA VAL A 106 -11.73 0.37 10.97
C VAL A 106 -12.31 1.15 12.17
N SER A 107 -11.50 1.97 12.83
CA SER A 107 -11.96 2.81 13.96
C SER A 107 -13.01 3.85 13.53
N LEU A 108 -12.95 4.32 12.29
CA LEU A 108 -13.93 5.23 11.67
C LEU A 108 -15.21 4.51 11.21
N GLY A 109 -15.31 3.19 11.39
CA GLY A 109 -16.52 2.41 11.13
C GLY A 109 -16.50 1.58 9.85
N TYR A 110 -15.42 1.59 9.07
CA TYR A 110 -15.30 0.72 7.91
C TYR A 110 -15.16 -0.75 8.34
N LYS A 111 -15.90 -1.64 7.69
CA LYS A 111 -15.94 -3.07 8.04
C LYS A 111 -15.08 -3.94 7.15
N GLN A 112 -14.64 -3.40 6.04
CA GLN A 112 -13.74 -4.05 5.09
C GLN A 112 -12.73 -3.05 4.55
N VAL A 113 -11.51 -3.53 4.29
CA VAL A 113 -10.44 -2.75 3.69
C VAL A 113 -9.93 -3.48 2.45
N ILE A 114 -9.86 -2.78 1.32
CA ILE A 114 -9.22 -3.25 0.08
C ILE A 114 -7.85 -2.61 0.01
N PHE A 115 -6.80 -3.43 -0.10
CA PHE A 115 -5.44 -2.98 -0.35
C PHE A 115 -5.12 -3.08 -1.83
N ARG A 116 -4.71 -1.96 -2.44
CA ARG A 116 -4.16 -1.88 -3.80
C ARG A 116 -2.67 -1.54 -3.73
N GLY A 117 -1.93 -1.87 -4.78
CA GLY A 117 -0.50 -1.54 -4.85
C GLY A 117 0.34 -2.14 -3.72
N LEU A 118 -0.10 -3.28 -3.13
CA LEU A 118 0.68 -4.04 -2.16
C LEU A 118 1.65 -4.94 -2.92
N GLN A 119 2.67 -4.30 -3.52
CA GLN A 119 3.61 -4.91 -4.45
C GLN A 119 4.90 -4.11 -4.53
N PHE A 120 5.92 -4.68 -5.13
CA PHE A 120 7.11 -3.94 -5.56
C PHE A 120 6.80 -3.06 -6.78
N PRO A 121 7.64 -2.03 -7.07
CA PRO A 121 7.42 -1.17 -8.24
C PRO A 121 7.29 -1.96 -9.54
N GLN A 122 6.22 -1.70 -10.29
CA GLN A 122 5.98 -2.31 -11.61
C GLN A 122 6.75 -1.56 -12.69
N VAL A 123 8.01 -1.91 -12.86
CA VAL A 123 8.92 -1.29 -13.83
C VAL A 123 9.69 -2.34 -14.58
N LYS A 124 10.24 -1.98 -15.75
CA LYS A 124 11.08 -2.90 -16.57
C LYS A 124 12.36 -3.32 -15.86
N SER A 125 12.85 -2.51 -14.91
CA SER A 125 14.09 -2.78 -14.17
C SER A 125 14.10 -2.06 -12.84
N LEU A 126 14.53 -2.76 -11.80
CA LEU A 126 14.85 -2.20 -10.48
C LEU A 126 16.32 -1.73 -10.37
N ALA A 127 16.98 -1.46 -11.49
CA ALA A 127 18.35 -0.98 -11.48
C ALA A 127 18.49 0.27 -10.60
N GLY A 128 19.48 0.26 -9.72
CA GLY A 128 19.73 1.32 -8.76
C GLY A 128 18.76 1.37 -7.57
N ALA A 129 17.73 0.52 -7.51
CA ALA A 129 16.88 0.43 -6.33
C ALA A 129 17.63 -0.25 -5.17
N ALA A 130 17.66 0.40 -4.02
CA ALA A 130 18.24 -0.13 -2.79
C ALA A 130 17.14 -0.26 -1.72
N PHE A 131 17.00 -1.48 -1.21
CA PHE A 131 15.96 -1.81 -0.22
C PHE A 131 16.49 -1.89 1.22
N GLY A 132 17.77 -1.58 1.42
CA GLY A 132 18.40 -1.68 2.74
C GLY A 132 18.66 -3.11 3.18
N ASP A 133 18.54 -3.34 4.49
CA ASP A 133 18.65 -4.69 5.04
C ASP A 133 17.37 -5.47 4.74
N THR A 134 17.48 -6.43 3.85
CA THR A 134 16.38 -7.33 3.49
C THR A 134 16.27 -8.54 4.42
N ALA A 135 17.21 -8.69 5.39
CA ALA A 135 17.35 -9.87 6.23
C ALA A 135 17.39 -11.19 5.42
N GLY A 136 17.83 -11.13 4.16
CA GLY A 136 17.86 -12.28 3.25
C GLY A 136 16.49 -12.75 2.75
N LYS A 137 15.41 -12.01 3.00
CA LYS A 137 14.06 -12.37 2.54
C LYS A 137 13.90 -12.09 1.05
N SER A 138 13.20 -12.98 0.36
CA SER A 138 12.74 -12.76 -1.01
C SER A 138 11.58 -11.75 -1.06
N PHE A 139 11.26 -11.24 -2.23
CA PHE A 139 10.17 -10.27 -2.43
C PHE A 139 8.80 -10.82 -2.05
N ASP A 140 8.51 -12.07 -2.42
CA ASP A 140 7.26 -12.75 -2.04
C ASP A 140 7.18 -13.00 -0.53
N ALA A 141 8.30 -13.33 0.12
CA ALA A 141 8.33 -13.56 1.56
C ALA A 141 7.95 -12.30 2.35
N VAL A 142 8.51 -11.14 2.00
CA VAL A 142 8.20 -9.89 2.72
C VAL A 142 6.79 -9.40 2.45
N LEU A 143 6.26 -9.60 1.22
CA LEU A 143 4.85 -9.29 0.94
C LEU A 143 3.90 -10.22 1.69
N ASN A 144 4.21 -11.52 1.78
CA ASN A 144 3.45 -12.48 2.57
C ASN A 144 3.40 -12.10 4.06
N GLU A 145 4.53 -11.68 4.64
CA GLU A 145 4.55 -11.18 6.01
C GLU A 145 3.63 -9.98 6.21
N THR A 146 3.71 -9.00 5.30
CA THR A 146 2.81 -7.83 5.35
C THR A 146 1.35 -8.24 5.23
N ILE A 147 1.01 -9.13 4.30
CA ILE A 147 -0.35 -9.67 4.12
C ILE A 147 -0.85 -10.31 5.41
N GLN A 148 -0.06 -11.18 6.02
CA GLN A 148 -0.42 -11.85 7.27
C GLN A 148 -0.61 -10.86 8.43
N GLN A 149 0.26 -9.86 8.55
CA GLN A 149 0.13 -8.81 9.57
C GLN A 149 -1.16 -8.01 9.40
N LEU A 150 -1.51 -7.64 8.17
CA LEU A 150 -2.75 -6.90 7.87
C LEU A 150 -3.99 -7.76 8.14
N GLN A 151 -3.98 -9.03 7.70
CA GLN A 151 -5.07 -9.97 7.94
C GLN A 151 -5.32 -10.17 9.45
N SER A 152 -4.27 -10.43 10.22
CA SER A 152 -4.37 -10.60 11.66
C SER A 152 -4.88 -9.33 12.35
N ALA A 153 -4.27 -8.18 12.07
CA ALA A 153 -4.62 -6.92 12.72
C ALA A 153 -6.08 -6.50 12.45
N LEU A 154 -6.58 -6.67 11.21
CA LEU A 154 -7.96 -6.36 10.88
C LEU A 154 -8.94 -7.38 11.47
N SER A 155 -8.59 -8.67 11.45
CA SER A 155 -9.41 -9.74 12.03
C SER A 155 -9.61 -9.55 13.53
N GLU A 156 -8.58 -9.15 14.27
CA GLU A 156 -8.66 -8.81 15.70
C GLU A 156 -9.65 -7.67 15.99
N LYS A 157 -9.89 -6.80 15.02
CA LYS A 157 -10.90 -5.71 15.09
C LYS A 157 -12.24 -6.10 14.47
N GLY A 158 -12.43 -7.36 14.06
CA GLY A 158 -13.66 -7.83 13.44
C GLY A 158 -13.87 -7.31 12.02
N ALA A 159 -12.82 -6.81 11.37
CA ALA A 159 -12.86 -6.32 9.99
C ALA A 159 -12.25 -7.36 9.03
N LYS A 160 -12.59 -7.26 7.74
CA LYS A 160 -12.05 -8.11 6.68
C LYS A 160 -11.11 -7.29 5.79
N CYS A 161 -10.06 -7.93 5.27
CA CYS A 161 -9.24 -7.34 4.23
C CYS A 161 -9.29 -8.11 2.92
N TRP A 162 -9.08 -7.37 1.84
CA TRP A 162 -9.00 -7.85 0.47
C TRP A 162 -7.74 -7.29 -0.16
N PHE A 163 -7.13 -8.05 -1.04
CA PHE A 163 -5.98 -7.59 -1.81
C PHE A 163 -6.37 -7.55 -3.29
N GLN A 164 -6.17 -6.40 -3.93
CA GLN A 164 -6.57 -6.21 -5.32
C GLN A 164 -5.36 -6.23 -6.24
N TYR A 165 -5.43 -7.08 -7.27
CA TYR A 165 -4.43 -7.18 -8.34
C TYR A 165 -5.13 -7.26 -9.70
N SER A 166 -4.41 -6.89 -10.77
CA SER A 166 -4.90 -7.08 -12.13
C SER A 166 -5.01 -8.56 -12.50
N ALA A 167 -5.88 -8.89 -13.44
CA ALA A 167 -5.96 -10.26 -13.97
C ALA A 167 -4.60 -10.72 -14.52
N ALA A 168 -3.90 -9.86 -15.25
CA ALA A 168 -2.57 -10.16 -15.79
C ALA A 168 -1.53 -10.50 -14.70
N ALA A 169 -1.55 -9.79 -13.56
CA ALA A 169 -0.68 -10.10 -12.43
C ALA A 169 -1.04 -11.46 -11.79
N VAL A 170 -2.33 -11.80 -11.73
CA VAL A 170 -2.80 -13.09 -11.17
C VAL A 170 -2.47 -14.25 -12.09
N THR A 171 -2.58 -14.10 -13.41
CA THR A 171 -2.23 -15.14 -14.40
C THR A 171 -0.73 -15.29 -14.62
N GLY A 172 0.08 -14.35 -14.13
CA GLY A 172 1.52 -14.32 -14.35
C GLY A 172 1.95 -13.76 -15.70
N GLU A 173 1.02 -13.15 -16.46
CA GLU A 173 1.32 -12.46 -17.73
C GLU A 173 2.07 -11.14 -17.46
N ASP A 174 1.76 -10.48 -16.36
CA ASP A 174 2.40 -9.25 -15.91
C ASP A 174 3.37 -9.57 -14.76
N LEU A 175 4.47 -10.22 -15.11
CA LEU A 175 5.55 -10.48 -14.17
C LEU A 175 6.28 -9.16 -13.89
N ILE A 176 5.96 -8.59 -12.77
CA ILE A 176 6.73 -7.53 -12.13
C ILE A 176 8.20 -7.96 -12.02
N PRO A 177 9.18 -7.02 -11.99
CA PRO A 177 10.60 -7.36 -11.80
C PRO A 177 10.91 -8.29 -10.62
N ALA A 178 9.98 -8.39 -9.66
CA ALA A 178 10.00 -9.32 -8.54
C ALA A 178 9.98 -10.81 -8.96
N GLY A 179 9.49 -11.14 -10.16
CA GLY A 179 9.62 -12.49 -10.74
C GLY A 179 8.78 -13.58 -10.08
N PHE A 180 7.75 -13.24 -9.28
CA PHE A 180 6.86 -14.22 -8.68
C PHE A 180 5.39 -13.97 -9.08
N PRO A 181 4.57 -15.03 -9.24
CA PRO A 181 3.16 -14.89 -9.51
C PRO A 181 2.40 -14.45 -8.25
N VAL A 182 1.40 -13.58 -8.40
CA VAL A 182 0.52 -13.16 -7.29
C VAL A 182 -0.12 -14.36 -6.59
N GLY A 183 -0.37 -15.45 -7.31
CA GLY A 183 -0.90 -16.70 -6.74
C GLY A 183 0.00 -17.38 -5.69
N SER A 184 1.28 -16.97 -5.56
CA SER A 184 2.17 -17.43 -4.48
C SER A 184 1.96 -16.69 -3.16
N LEU A 185 1.15 -15.64 -3.15
CA LEU A 185 0.86 -14.85 -1.96
C LEU A 185 -0.28 -15.50 -1.13
N SER A 186 -0.09 -15.53 0.19
CA SER A 186 -1.01 -16.18 1.14
C SER A 186 -2.16 -15.26 1.54
N MET A 187 -3.01 -14.92 0.58
CA MET A 187 -4.17 -14.05 0.79
C MET A 187 -5.44 -14.85 1.06
N GLU A 188 -6.20 -14.47 2.09
CA GLU A 188 -7.51 -15.07 2.34
C GLU A 188 -8.57 -14.61 1.32
N ARG A 189 -8.43 -13.38 0.80
CA ARG A 189 -9.41 -12.76 -0.12
C ARG A 189 -8.69 -11.96 -1.18
N LEU A 190 -8.97 -12.31 -2.42
CA LEU A 190 -8.44 -11.68 -3.61
C LEU A 190 -9.56 -10.98 -4.38
N LEU A 191 -9.32 -9.75 -4.78
CA LEU A 191 -10.14 -9.01 -5.74
C LEU A 191 -9.36 -8.90 -7.05
N ILE A 192 -9.95 -9.39 -8.14
CA ILE A 192 -9.32 -9.38 -9.46
C ILE A 192 -9.90 -8.23 -10.27
N GLU A 193 -9.02 -7.31 -10.71
CA GLU A 193 -9.38 -6.25 -11.63
C GLU A 193 -9.29 -6.76 -13.07
N LEU A 194 -10.43 -6.78 -13.76
CA LEU A 194 -10.48 -7.18 -15.16
C LEU A 194 -10.07 -6.00 -16.05
N PRO A 195 -9.45 -6.28 -17.22
CA PRO A 195 -9.16 -5.24 -18.19
C PRO A 195 -10.47 -4.63 -18.70
N SER A 196 -10.50 -3.31 -18.82
CA SER A 196 -11.61 -2.53 -19.39
C SER A 196 -11.62 -2.62 -20.91
#